data_0c34c516fa399982c136e13c76ac2599
#
_entry.id   0c34c516fa399982c136e13c76ac2599
#
_cell.length_a   1.000
_cell.length_b   1.000
_cell.length_c   1.000
_cell.angle_alpha   90.00
_cell.angle_beta   90.00
_cell.angle_gamma   90.00
#
_symmetry.space_group_name_H-M   'P 1'
#
loop_
_entity.id
_entity.type
_entity.pdbx_description
1 polymer ?
#
loop_
_entity_poly.entity_id
_entity_poly.type
_entity_poly.pdbx_seq_one_letter_code
_entity_poly.pdbx_strand_id
1 'polypeptide(L)'
;MYPRAITRSAAAIALVAAAFVSFACSAKTEVASQIDMSAVPRQTGDSIIASQSVNGDLTFRVEAARMEKYETDTSTYELFPAGFDVYTYKGPDLETHIHSKAAKHTDIRDKEEKWEVFGDVVIMNYLNGQRMETDTLYWDRYSHRIYTHCFVKMSSPQGFMQGYGMESDEMARNAQILHPFDSFSRLEEDSTYVDTANFIGPVLK
;
A
#
# COMPACT_ATOMS: atom_id res chain seq x y z
N MET A 1 -4.55 78.00 45.87
CA MET A 1 -3.32 77.32 46.31
C MET A 1 -3.58 75.89 46.50
N TYR A 2 -2.91 75.01 45.70
CA TYR A 2 -3.04 73.55 45.48
C TYR A 2 -4.04 73.07 44.39
N PRO A 3 -3.66 72.12 43.52
CA PRO A 3 -2.88 70.93 43.81
C PRO A 3 -1.89 70.52 42.70
N ARG A 4 -0.59 70.30 43.06
CA ARG A 4 0.43 69.77 42.12
C ARG A 4 0.94 68.33 42.42
N ALA A 5 0.46 67.70 43.49
CA ALA A 5 1.03 66.47 43.98
C ALA A 5 0.30 65.20 43.38
N ILE A 6 -0.98 65.28 42.99
CA ILE A 6 -1.80 64.13 42.55
C ILE A 6 -1.46 63.71 41.11
N THR A 7 -1.03 64.65 40.26
CA THR A 7 -0.74 64.35 38.83
C THR A 7 0.55 63.58 38.64
N ARG A 8 1.52 63.65 39.54
CA ARG A 8 2.77 62.89 39.43
C ARG A 8 2.65 61.42 39.80
N SER A 9 1.77 61.07 40.71
CA SER A 9 1.48 59.66 41.10
C SER A 9 0.66 58.92 40.06
N ALA A 10 -0.29 59.58 39.42
CA ALA A 10 -1.09 58.99 38.35
C ALA A 10 -0.26 58.71 37.10
N ALA A 11 0.70 59.58 36.74
CA ALA A 11 1.59 59.36 35.60
C ALA A 11 2.60 58.21 35.83
N ALA A 12 3.08 58.04 37.09
CA ALA A 12 3.96 56.94 37.46
C ALA A 12 3.26 55.57 37.41
N ILE A 13 2.00 55.49 37.84
CA ILE A 13 1.19 54.25 37.81
C ILE A 13 0.85 53.90 36.37
N ALA A 14 0.55 54.83 35.49
CA ALA A 14 0.28 54.62 34.09
C ALA A 14 1.53 54.12 33.32
N LEU A 15 2.71 54.58 33.66
CA LEU A 15 3.98 54.12 33.06
C LEU A 15 4.37 52.70 33.50
N VAL A 16 4.11 52.33 34.75
CA VAL A 16 4.35 50.96 35.24
C VAL A 16 3.33 49.97 34.62
N ALA A 17 2.06 50.36 34.48
CA ALA A 17 1.04 49.51 33.80
C ALA A 17 1.36 49.31 32.33
N ALA A 18 1.89 50.31 31.61
CA ALA A 18 2.30 50.17 30.21
C ALA A 18 3.53 49.26 30.03
N ALA A 19 4.42 49.17 30.99
CA ALA A 19 5.60 48.29 30.98
C ALA A 19 5.21 46.78 31.16
N PHE A 20 4.13 46.47 31.87
CA PHE A 20 3.64 45.09 32.05
C PHE A 20 2.94 44.54 30.84
N VAL A 21 2.35 45.36 29.95
CA VAL A 21 1.65 44.90 28.73
C VAL A 21 2.67 44.52 27.64
N SER A 22 3.90 44.99 27.69
CA SER A 22 4.92 44.69 26.67
C SER A 22 5.63 43.33 26.87
N PHE A 23 5.43 42.63 27.98
CA PHE A 23 6.04 41.32 28.25
C PHE A 23 5.15 40.13 27.94
N ALA A 24 3.90 40.32 27.49
CA ALA A 24 2.95 39.25 27.29
C ALA A 24 2.96 38.62 25.91
N CYS A 25 3.90 38.95 25.01
CA CYS A 25 3.93 38.38 23.64
C CYS A 25 5.32 37.98 23.20
N SER A 26 5.95 37.06 23.90
CA SER A 26 7.18 36.38 23.42
C SER A 26 7.32 34.98 24.02
N ALA A 27 6.25 34.26 24.17
CA ALA A 27 6.32 32.79 24.17
C ALA A 27 6.49 32.37 22.72
N LYS A 28 7.71 32.47 22.18
CA LYS A 28 8.07 31.69 20.99
C LYS A 28 7.82 30.23 21.34
N THR A 29 6.84 29.64 20.72
CA THR A 29 6.60 28.23 20.80
C THR A 29 7.74 27.53 20.05
N GLU A 30 8.90 27.40 20.68
CA GLU A 30 10.04 26.65 20.12
C GLU A 30 9.72 25.18 19.92
N VAL A 31 8.63 24.69 20.51
CA VAL A 31 8.15 23.33 20.34
C VAL A 31 7.64 23.06 18.91
N ALA A 32 7.12 24.08 18.23
CA ALA A 32 6.58 23.89 16.87
C ALA A 32 7.67 23.73 15.80
N SER A 33 8.90 24.21 16.06
CA SER A 33 10.02 24.10 15.12
C SER A 33 10.82 22.80 15.26
N GLN A 34 10.53 21.96 16.23
CA GLN A 34 11.17 20.65 16.44
C GLN A 34 10.32 19.46 15.97
N ILE A 35 9.08 19.69 15.56
CA ILE A 35 8.25 18.62 15.00
C ILE A 35 8.65 18.45 13.55
N ASP A 36 9.25 17.30 13.25
CA ASP A 36 9.43 16.87 11.86
C ASP A 36 8.04 16.60 11.25
N MET A 37 7.56 17.57 10.49
CA MET A 37 6.24 17.50 9.87
C MET A 37 6.14 16.39 8.82
N SER A 38 7.27 15.86 8.34
CA SER A 38 7.28 14.69 7.45
C SER A 38 7.02 13.38 8.18
N ALA A 39 7.24 13.35 9.50
CA ALA A 39 6.96 12.21 10.37
C ALA A 39 5.54 12.20 10.95
N VAL A 40 4.73 13.23 10.66
CA VAL A 40 3.34 13.34 11.14
C VAL A 40 2.39 13.20 9.97
N PRO A 41 1.40 12.28 10.03
CA PRO A 41 0.43 12.14 8.95
C PRO A 41 -0.36 13.45 8.76
N ARG A 42 -0.50 13.89 7.53
CA ARG A 42 -1.35 15.04 7.14
C ARG A 42 -2.83 14.71 7.21
N GLN A 43 -3.14 13.46 6.99
CA GLN A 43 -4.51 12.95 7.02
C GLN A 43 -4.50 11.53 7.59
N THR A 44 -5.51 11.21 8.38
CA THR A 44 -5.77 9.85 8.84
C THR A 44 -7.22 9.51 8.56
N GLY A 45 -7.48 8.24 8.27
CA GLY A 45 -8.82 7.71 8.10
C GLY A 45 -8.91 6.33 8.73
N ASP A 46 -10.03 6.04 9.35
CA ASP A 46 -10.33 4.72 9.91
C ASP A 46 -11.48 4.08 9.12
N SER A 47 -11.46 2.74 9.02
CA SER A 47 -12.48 1.98 8.28
C SER A 47 -12.63 2.42 6.82
N ILE A 48 -11.54 2.41 6.09
CA ILE A 48 -11.49 2.80 4.68
C ILE A 48 -12.14 1.72 3.83
N ILE A 49 -13.08 2.12 2.99
CA ILE A 49 -13.63 1.31 1.91
C ILE A 49 -13.64 2.18 0.65
N ALA A 50 -12.88 1.76 -0.36
CA ALA A 50 -12.87 2.38 -1.67
C ALA A 50 -13.32 1.36 -2.73
N SER A 51 -14.19 1.79 -3.65
CA SER A 51 -14.73 0.92 -4.68
C SER A 51 -14.71 1.61 -6.03
N GLN A 52 -14.43 0.85 -7.07
CA GLN A 52 -14.49 1.30 -8.46
C GLN A 52 -15.53 0.47 -9.21
N SER A 53 -16.39 1.16 -9.94
CA SER A 53 -17.37 0.53 -10.83
C SER A 53 -17.19 1.05 -12.25
N VAL A 54 -17.34 0.15 -13.22
CA VAL A 54 -17.28 0.46 -14.65
C VAL A 54 -18.60 0.02 -15.28
N ASN A 55 -19.31 0.94 -15.92
CA ASN A 55 -20.63 0.70 -16.52
C ASN A 55 -21.68 0.13 -15.54
N GLY A 56 -21.54 0.42 -14.24
CA GLY A 56 -22.43 -0.08 -13.20
C GLY A 56 -21.98 -1.37 -12.50
N ASP A 57 -21.02 -2.08 -13.05
CA ASP A 57 -20.45 -3.29 -12.46
C ASP A 57 -19.28 -2.92 -11.53
N LEU A 58 -19.28 -3.50 -10.33
CA LEU A 58 -18.15 -3.39 -9.41
C LEU A 58 -16.95 -4.15 -9.99
N THR A 59 -15.82 -3.47 -10.15
CA THR A 59 -14.60 -4.08 -10.71
C THR A 59 -13.47 -4.21 -9.71
N PHE A 60 -13.48 -3.34 -8.69
CA PHE A 60 -12.39 -3.25 -7.73
C PHE A 60 -12.89 -2.70 -6.39
N ARG A 61 -12.38 -3.24 -5.28
CA ARG A 61 -12.66 -2.76 -3.93
C ARG A 61 -11.43 -2.91 -3.04
N VAL A 62 -11.15 -1.89 -2.25
CA VAL A 62 -10.11 -1.88 -1.22
C VAL A 62 -10.76 -1.70 0.13
N GLU A 63 -10.27 -2.45 1.11
CA GLU A 63 -10.64 -2.30 2.52
C GLU A 63 -9.39 -2.19 3.37
N ALA A 64 -9.38 -1.24 4.31
CA ALA A 64 -8.31 -1.10 5.28
C ALA A 64 -8.86 -0.57 6.61
N ALA A 65 -8.37 -1.10 7.72
CA ALA A 65 -8.79 -0.63 9.03
C ALA A 65 -8.35 0.82 9.30
N ARG A 66 -7.18 1.21 8.77
CA ARG A 66 -6.60 2.54 8.95
C ARG A 66 -5.77 2.95 7.75
N MET A 67 -5.81 4.24 7.42
CA MET A 67 -4.95 4.90 6.43
C MET A 67 -4.31 6.14 7.06
N GLU A 68 -3.04 6.34 6.77
CA GLU A 68 -2.26 7.51 7.17
C GLU A 68 -1.57 8.08 5.94
N LYS A 69 -1.89 9.34 5.60
CA LYS A 69 -1.31 10.04 4.45
C LYS A 69 -0.20 10.96 4.92
N TYR A 70 0.94 10.84 4.28
CA TYR A 70 2.12 11.65 4.53
C TYR A 70 2.48 12.44 3.27
N GLU A 71 2.98 13.63 3.48
CA GLU A 71 3.43 14.52 2.42
C GLU A 71 4.83 15.01 2.73
N THR A 72 5.73 14.80 1.80
CA THR A 72 7.09 15.31 1.82
C THR A 72 7.24 16.37 0.72
N ASP A 73 8.37 17.05 0.67
CA ASP A 73 8.62 18.07 -0.36
C ASP A 73 8.58 17.50 -1.80
N THR A 74 8.85 16.21 -1.96
CA THR A 74 9.02 15.57 -3.28
C THR A 74 7.99 14.48 -3.59
N SER A 75 7.30 13.95 -2.58
CA SER A 75 6.42 12.80 -2.73
C SER A 75 5.25 12.82 -1.74
N THR A 76 4.21 12.12 -2.12
CA THR A 76 3.10 11.77 -1.23
C THR A 76 3.08 10.26 -1.08
N TYR A 77 2.85 9.76 0.13
CA TYR A 77 2.61 8.34 0.34
C TYR A 77 1.48 8.11 1.35
N GLU A 78 0.80 7.01 1.15
CA GLU A 78 -0.28 6.52 2.01
C GLU A 78 0.16 5.19 2.63
N LEU A 79 0.06 5.10 3.97
CA LEU A 79 0.37 3.91 4.74
C LEU A 79 -0.91 3.30 5.28
N PHE A 80 -1.04 1.99 5.16
CA PHE A 80 -2.14 1.18 5.70
C PHE A 80 -1.56 0.19 6.72
N PRO A 81 -1.43 0.59 7.99
CA PRO A 81 -0.64 -0.16 8.98
C PRO A 81 -1.37 -1.33 9.64
N ALA A 82 -2.67 -1.47 9.42
CA ALA A 82 -3.53 -2.37 10.21
C ALA A 82 -4.47 -3.21 9.33
N GLY A 83 -3.90 -3.99 8.42
CA GLY A 83 -4.63 -4.82 7.46
C GLY A 83 -4.96 -4.06 6.18
N PHE A 84 -4.80 -4.76 5.06
CA PHE A 84 -5.08 -4.24 3.73
C PHE A 84 -5.60 -5.37 2.85
N ASP A 85 -6.82 -5.19 2.35
CA ASP A 85 -7.52 -6.15 1.51
C ASP A 85 -7.91 -5.52 0.18
N VAL A 86 -7.65 -6.25 -0.90
CA VAL A 86 -8.02 -5.86 -2.27
C VAL A 86 -8.86 -6.96 -2.89
N TYR A 87 -9.97 -6.58 -3.46
CA TYR A 87 -10.89 -7.46 -4.15
C TYR A 87 -11.05 -7.02 -5.60
N THR A 88 -10.90 -7.93 -6.54
CA THR A 88 -11.23 -7.70 -7.95
C THR A 88 -12.41 -8.57 -8.36
N TYR A 89 -13.21 -8.08 -9.30
CA TYR A 89 -14.43 -8.74 -9.74
C TYR A 89 -14.44 -8.89 -11.24
N LYS A 90 -15.05 -9.99 -11.71
CA LYS A 90 -15.34 -10.22 -13.11
C LYS A 90 -16.85 -10.42 -13.27
N GLY A 91 -17.54 -9.36 -13.68
CA GLY A 91 -18.99 -9.30 -13.58
C GLY A 91 -19.44 -9.38 -12.11
N PRO A 92 -20.38 -10.30 -11.76
CA PRO A 92 -20.84 -10.46 -10.38
C PRO A 92 -19.88 -11.28 -9.50
N ASP A 93 -18.91 -11.98 -10.09
CA ASP A 93 -18.08 -12.95 -9.39
C ASP A 93 -16.82 -12.31 -8.83
N LEU A 94 -16.46 -12.69 -7.60
CA LEU A 94 -15.18 -12.37 -7.01
C LEU A 94 -14.08 -13.13 -7.76
N GLU A 95 -13.17 -12.39 -8.41
CA GLU A 95 -12.06 -12.97 -9.16
C GLU A 95 -10.85 -13.19 -8.27
N THR A 96 -10.38 -12.13 -7.62
CA THR A 96 -9.15 -12.19 -6.82
C THR A 96 -9.34 -11.45 -5.49
N HIS A 97 -8.78 -12.01 -4.44
CA HIS A 97 -8.61 -11.38 -3.15
C HIS A 97 -7.13 -11.37 -2.79
N ILE A 98 -6.61 -10.20 -2.45
CA ILE A 98 -5.27 -10.00 -1.92
C ILE A 98 -5.42 -9.53 -0.49
N HIS A 99 -4.76 -10.22 0.43
CA HIS A 99 -4.70 -9.86 1.84
C HIS A 99 -3.27 -9.61 2.26
N SER A 100 -3.03 -8.60 3.11
CA SER A 100 -1.74 -8.36 3.76
C SER A 100 -1.91 -7.68 5.12
N LYS A 101 -0.91 -7.76 5.96
CA LYS A 101 -0.92 -7.06 7.27
C LYS A 101 -0.81 -5.56 7.13
N ALA A 102 -0.11 -5.10 6.10
CA ALA A 102 0.07 -3.68 5.84
C ALA A 102 0.33 -3.40 4.35
N ALA A 103 0.11 -2.16 3.94
CA ALA A 103 0.44 -1.69 2.60
C ALA A 103 0.95 -0.26 2.63
N LYS A 104 1.69 0.10 1.60
CA LYS A 104 2.16 1.45 1.31
C LYS A 104 1.92 1.78 -0.15
N HIS A 105 1.29 2.90 -0.40
CA HIS A 105 1.15 3.50 -1.72
C HIS A 105 2.06 4.72 -1.79
N THR A 106 2.91 4.82 -2.80
CA THR A 106 3.80 5.97 -3.03
C THR A 106 3.48 6.56 -4.39
N ASP A 107 3.24 7.86 -4.42
CA ASP A 107 3.07 8.65 -5.62
C ASP A 107 4.15 9.73 -5.67
N ILE A 108 5.04 9.63 -6.65
CA ILE A 108 6.03 10.65 -6.97
C ILE A 108 5.59 11.26 -8.30
N ARG A 109 5.00 12.43 -8.24
CA ARG A 109 4.42 13.14 -9.37
C ARG A 109 5.24 12.99 -10.66
N ASP A 110 4.60 12.43 -11.70
CA ASP A 110 5.16 12.19 -13.04
C ASP A 110 6.40 11.29 -13.11
N LYS A 111 6.69 10.52 -12.06
CA LYS A 111 7.88 9.67 -12.01
C LYS A 111 7.62 8.24 -11.58
N GLU A 112 6.84 8.03 -10.55
CA GLU A 112 6.64 6.71 -9.95
C GLU A 112 5.29 6.64 -9.25
N GLU A 113 4.55 5.58 -9.52
CA GLU A 113 3.39 5.16 -8.73
C GLU A 113 3.58 3.70 -8.38
N LYS A 114 3.76 3.43 -7.08
CA LYS A 114 4.13 2.12 -6.59
C LYS A 114 3.30 1.73 -5.37
N TRP A 115 2.83 0.50 -5.39
CA TRP A 115 2.24 -0.17 -4.24
C TRP A 115 3.20 -1.21 -3.68
N GLU A 116 3.32 -1.24 -2.37
CA GLU A 116 4.04 -2.24 -1.60
C GLU A 116 3.07 -2.85 -0.60
N VAL A 117 2.80 -4.15 -0.70
CA VAL A 117 1.99 -4.88 0.27
C VAL A 117 2.89 -5.86 0.99
N PHE A 118 2.82 -5.91 2.32
CA PHE A 118 3.78 -6.64 3.12
C PHE A 118 3.17 -7.25 4.40
N GLY A 119 3.81 -8.31 4.88
CA GLY A 119 3.41 -9.11 6.02
C GLY A 119 2.32 -10.11 5.67
N ASP A 120 2.70 -11.38 5.52
CA ASP A 120 1.81 -12.51 5.24
C ASP A 120 0.88 -12.26 4.04
N VAL A 121 1.47 -11.83 2.93
CA VAL A 121 0.72 -11.56 1.70
C VAL A 121 0.14 -12.86 1.15
N VAL A 122 -1.17 -12.89 0.99
CA VAL A 122 -1.93 -14.01 0.42
C VAL A 122 -2.75 -13.50 -0.75
N ILE A 123 -2.59 -14.13 -1.91
CA ILE A 123 -3.41 -13.88 -3.10
C ILE A 123 -4.22 -15.14 -3.38
N MET A 124 -5.52 -15.01 -3.49
CA MET A 124 -6.45 -16.07 -3.85
C MET A 124 -7.18 -15.70 -5.13
N ASN A 125 -7.00 -16.49 -6.17
CA ASN A 125 -7.82 -16.40 -7.37
C ASN A 125 -8.94 -17.47 -7.31
N TYR A 126 -10.18 -17.01 -7.19
CA TYR A 126 -11.34 -17.87 -7.02
C TYR A 126 -11.82 -18.52 -8.33
N LEU A 127 -11.45 -17.97 -9.49
CA LEU A 127 -11.86 -18.51 -10.79
C LEU A 127 -11.08 -19.76 -11.16
N ASN A 128 -9.83 -19.86 -10.77
CA ASN A 128 -8.95 -20.99 -11.10
C ASN A 128 -8.47 -21.78 -9.87
N GLY A 129 -8.85 -21.37 -8.65
CA GLY A 129 -8.46 -22.00 -7.40
C GLY A 129 -6.97 -21.83 -7.05
N GLN A 130 -6.30 -20.85 -7.65
CA GLN A 130 -4.89 -20.59 -7.42
C GLN A 130 -4.69 -19.74 -6.15
N ARG A 131 -3.75 -20.18 -5.31
CA ARG A 131 -3.34 -19.47 -4.10
C ARG A 131 -1.84 -19.19 -4.13
N MET A 132 -1.45 -17.95 -3.86
CA MET A 132 -0.06 -17.55 -3.72
C MET A 132 0.18 -16.94 -2.34
N GLU A 133 1.32 -17.24 -1.75
CA GLU A 133 1.78 -16.73 -0.45
C GLU A 133 3.19 -16.17 -0.59
N THR A 134 3.42 -15.00 -0.04
CA THR A 134 4.75 -14.37 0.02
C THR A 134 4.79 -13.38 1.19
N ASP A 135 5.97 -12.88 1.56
CA ASP A 135 6.11 -11.88 2.61
C ASP A 135 5.81 -10.47 2.10
N THR A 136 6.30 -10.13 0.94
CA THR A 136 6.18 -8.78 0.36
C THR A 136 5.92 -8.87 -1.13
N LEU A 137 5.04 -8.01 -1.65
CA LEU A 137 4.73 -7.90 -3.07
C LEU A 137 4.77 -6.43 -3.48
N TYR A 138 5.32 -6.17 -4.65
CA TYR A 138 5.42 -4.85 -5.27
C TYR A 138 4.59 -4.80 -6.53
N TRP A 139 3.82 -3.73 -6.71
CA TRP A 139 3.16 -3.40 -7.95
C TRP A 139 3.64 -2.03 -8.42
N ASP A 140 4.40 -2.02 -9.48
CA ASP A 140 4.89 -0.83 -10.16
C ASP A 140 3.94 -0.54 -11.33
N ARG A 141 3.13 0.48 -11.17
CA ARG A 141 2.17 0.90 -12.19
C ARG A 141 2.82 1.51 -13.42
N TYR A 142 3.98 2.10 -13.25
CA TYR A 142 4.71 2.72 -14.36
C TYR A 142 5.29 1.68 -15.32
N SER A 143 5.84 0.59 -14.78
CA SER A 143 6.34 -0.53 -15.57
C SER A 143 5.28 -1.61 -15.85
N HIS A 144 4.03 -1.43 -15.39
CA HIS A 144 2.92 -2.41 -15.52
C HIS A 144 3.29 -3.81 -15.00
N ARG A 145 4.01 -3.88 -13.88
CA ARG A 145 4.58 -5.11 -13.38
C ARG A 145 4.29 -5.33 -11.90
N ILE A 146 3.93 -6.58 -11.57
CA ILE A 146 3.89 -7.09 -10.20
C ILE A 146 5.11 -7.98 -10.00
N TYR A 147 5.83 -7.83 -8.88
CA TYR A 147 7.00 -8.63 -8.59
C TYR A 147 7.28 -8.76 -7.10
N THR A 148 8.06 -9.78 -6.75
CA THR A 148 8.67 -9.93 -5.43
C THR A 148 10.06 -10.54 -5.52
N HIS A 149 10.89 -10.27 -4.53
CA HIS A 149 12.19 -10.93 -4.35
C HIS A 149 12.15 -11.98 -3.23
N CYS A 150 11.03 -12.01 -2.49
CA CYS A 150 10.85 -12.91 -1.37
C CYS A 150 10.59 -14.36 -1.82
N PHE A 151 10.55 -15.25 -0.85
CA PHE A 151 10.08 -16.60 -1.05
C PHE A 151 8.60 -16.59 -1.43
N VAL A 152 8.23 -17.40 -2.42
CA VAL A 152 6.87 -17.55 -2.94
C VAL A 152 6.44 -19.00 -2.88
N LYS A 153 5.24 -19.24 -2.40
CA LYS A 153 4.50 -20.50 -2.54
C LYS A 153 3.30 -20.27 -3.42
N MET A 154 3.13 -21.10 -4.44
CA MET A 154 1.96 -21.09 -5.32
C MET A 154 1.36 -22.46 -5.34
N SER A 155 0.08 -22.57 -5.02
CA SER A 155 -0.69 -23.81 -5.08
C SER A 155 -1.91 -23.62 -5.98
N SER A 156 -2.27 -24.68 -6.70
CA SER A 156 -3.43 -24.74 -7.58
C SER A 156 -3.98 -26.17 -7.62
N PRO A 157 -5.17 -26.42 -8.19
CA PRO A 157 -5.65 -27.78 -8.41
C PRO A 157 -4.70 -28.65 -9.25
N GLN A 158 -3.87 -28.02 -10.09
CA GLN A 158 -2.91 -28.70 -10.97
C GLN A 158 -1.58 -28.99 -10.30
N GLY A 159 -1.25 -28.36 -9.18
CA GLY A 159 0.03 -28.62 -8.54
C GLY A 159 0.47 -27.54 -7.57
N PHE A 160 1.75 -27.61 -7.26
CA PHE A 160 2.43 -26.74 -6.30
C PHE A 160 3.76 -26.27 -6.87
N MET A 161 4.03 -24.99 -6.73
CA MET A 161 5.31 -24.39 -7.09
C MET A 161 5.82 -23.52 -5.93
N GLN A 162 7.11 -23.56 -5.68
CA GLN A 162 7.75 -22.67 -4.71
C GLN A 162 9.12 -22.22 -5.23
N GLY A 163 9.59 -21.09 -4.74
CA GLY A 163 10.87 -20.54 -5.14
C GLY A 163 11.12 -19.14 -4.60
N TYR A 164 12.20 -18.53 -5.03
CA TYR A 164 12.53 -17.16 -4.71
C TYR A 164 12.34 -16.25 -5.93
N GLY A 165 11.73 -15.10 -5.69
CA GLY A 165 11.42 -14.14 -6.73
C GLY A 165 10.26 -14.57 -7.61
N MET A 166 9.43 -13.61 -7.96
CA MET A 166 8.32 -13.78 -8.90
C MET A 166 8.12 -12.49 -9.67
N GLU A 167 7.76 -12.63 -10.93
CA GLU A 167 7.30 -11.54 -11.78
C GLU A 167 6.01 -11.91 -12.48
N SER A 168 5.17 -10.89 -12.69
CA SER A 168 3.89 -11.03 -13.41
C SER A 168 3.52 -9.70 -14.08
N ASP A 169 2.60 -9.76 -15.02
CA ASP A 169 1.90 -8.57 -15.49
C ASP A 169 1.02 -7.97 -14.38
N GLU A 170 0.52 -6.75 -14.57
CA GLU A 170 -0.29 -6.03 -13.58
C GLU A 170 -1.64 -6.70 -13.27
N MET A 171 -2.08 -7.66 -14.08
CA MET A 171 -3.30 -8.44 -13.88
C MET A 171 -3.05 -9.77 -13.16
N ALA A 172 -1.80 -10.04 -12.77
CA ALA A 172 -1.35 -11.28 -12.12
C ALA A 172 -1.69 -12.56 -12.91
N ARG A 173 -1.78 -12.51 -14.25
CA ARG A 173 -2.20 -13.63 -15.11
C ARG A 173 -1.06 -14.53 -15.53
N ASN A 174 0.16 -13.98 -15.64
CA ASN A 174 1.34 -14.65 -16.16
C ASN A 174 2.45 -14.71 -15.10
N ALA A 175 2.10 -15.11 -13.87
CA ALA A 175 3.06 -15.18 -12.77
C ALA A 175 4.11 -16.28 -13.03
N GLN A 176 5.39 -15.90 -12.97
CA GLN A 176 6.54 -16.78 -13.12
C GLN A 176 7.41 -16.70 -11.88
N ILE A 177 7.73 -17.86 -11.28
CA ILE A 177 8.70 -17.96 -10.20
C ILE A 177 10.11 -18.01 -10.83
N LEU A 178 10.99 -17.09 -10.42
CA LEU A 178 12.29 -16.89 -11.06
C LEU A 178 13.30 -17.99 -10.68
N HIS A 179 13.27 -18.46 -9.44
CA HIS A 179 14.17 -19.50 -8.92
C HIS A 179 13.36 -20.62 -8.27
N PRO A 180 12.67 -21.47 -9.07
CA PRO A 180 11.83 -22.53 -8.54
C PRO A 180 12.66 -23.71 -8.02
N PHE A 181 12.14 -24.38 -6.98
CA PHE A 181 12.69 -25.64 -6.45
C PHE A 181 11.57 -26.45 -5.77
N ASP A 182 11.76 -27.75 -5.66
CA ASP A 182 10.82 -28.70 -5.02
C ASP A 182 9.35 -28.49 -5.46
N SER A 183 9.16 -28.30 -6.76
CA SER A 183 7.86 -28.02 -7.36
C SER A 183 7.33 -29.26 -8.09
N PHE A 184 6.00 -29.41 -8.13
CA PHE A 184 5.38 -30.47 -8.94
C PHE A 184 4.09 -29.95 -9.60
N SER A 185 3.81 -30.46 -10.78
CA SER A 185 2.57 -30.21 -11.51
C SER A 185 2.00 -31.53 -12.00
N ARG A 186 0.67 -31.70 -11.85
CA ARG A 186 -0.06 -32.78 -12.48
C ARG A 186 -0.37 -32.33 -13.90
N LEU A 187 0.19 -33.04 -14.86
CA LEU A 187 -0.27 -32.92 -16.24
C LEU A 187 -1.66 -33.61 -16.31
N GLU A 188 -2.69 -32.90 -16.73
CA GLU A 188 -3.89 -33.55 -17.18
C GLU A 188 -3.48 -34.41 -18.37
N GLU A 189 -3.66 -35.73 -18.25
CA GLU A 189 -3.59 -36.60 -19.44
C GLU A 189 -4.70 -36.12 -20.36
N ASP A 190 -4.36 -35.21 -21.25
CA ASP A 190 -5.16 -35.01 -22.45
C ASP A 190 -5.14 -36.36 -23.14
N SER A 191 -6.30 -37.02 -23.21
CA SER A 191 -6.48 -38.28 -23.91
C SER A 191 -6.36 -38.10 -25.44
N THR A 192 -5.43 -37.27 -25.84
CA THR A 192 -5.02 -37.11 -27.21
C THR A 192 -4.33 -38.42 -27.57
N TYR A 193 -5.02 -39.28 -28.30
CA TYR A 193 -4.48 -40.45 -28.96
C TYR A 193 -3.24 -40.00 -29.73
N VAL A 194 -2.05 -40.27 -29.16
CA VAL A 194 -0.79 -40.04 -29.85
C VAL A 194 -0.69 -41.11 -30.92
N ASP A 195 -0.98 -40.74 -32.14
CA ASP A 195 -0.69 -41.59 -33.28
C ASP A 195 0.82 -41.88 -33.30
N THR A 196 1.19 -43.08 -32.89
CA THR A 196 2.57 -43.55 -32.83
C THR A 196 3.26 -43.51 -34.19
N ALA A 197 2.55 -43.39 -35.31
CA ALA A 197 3.07 -43.26 -36.64
C ALA A 197 3.67 -41.85 -36.94
N ASN A 198 3.23 -40.82 -36.19
CA ASN A 198 3.67 -39.42 -36.34
C ASN A 198 4.48 -38.90 -35.14
N PHE A 199 4.79 -39.77 -34.19
CA PHE A 199 5.59 -39.36 -33.01
C PHE A 199 7.06 -39.13 -33.39
N ILE A 200 7.48 -37.87 -33.38
CA ILE A 200 8.85 -37.41 -33.63
C ILE A 200 9.64 -37.18 -32.30
N GLY A 201 9.27 -37.83 -31.22
CA GLY A 201 9.92 -37.73 -29.92
C GLY A 201 10.79 -38.95 -29.58
N PRO A 202 11.64 -38.91 -28.55
CA PRO A 202 12.42 -40.06 -28.10
C PRO A 202 11.45 -41.12 -27.57
N VAL A 203 11.63 -42.34 -28.03
CA VAL A 203 10.89 -43.51 -27.55
C VAL A 203 11.23 -43.70 -26.06
N LEU A 204 10.29 -43.47 -25.17
CA LEU A 204 10.42 -43.83 -23.76
C LEU A 204 10.48 -45.35 -23.66
N LYS A 205 11.62 -45.86 -23.15
CA LYS A 205 11.85 -47.26 -22.85
C LYS A 205 11.27 -47.60 -21.48
#